data_b9111322304e590d275bc2486a837666
#
_entry.id   b9111322304e590d275bc2486a837666
#
_cell.length_a   1.000
_cell.length_b   1.000
_cell.length_c   1.000
_cell.angle_alpha   90.00
_cell.angle_beta   90.00
_cell.angle_gamma   90.00
#
_symmetry.space_group_name_H-M   'P 1'
#
loop_
_entity.id
_entity.type
_entity.pdbx_description
1 polymer ?
#
loop_
_entity_poly.entity_id
_entity_poly.type
_entity_poly.pdbx_seq_one_letter_code
_entity_poly.pdbx_strand_id
1 'polypeptide(L)'
;MISPQFKIEDALASLLTPISGLNVVISNRTGARLFPYATIKASIGRQYIVPYSGVFEVTAEINYSDSATRTTQAIFDATYYDVFAALYSNNNTLVTKVQDNVTDLKVFMGRITSQTPTIRADKRAWQRGLTLSFIVTPDANADGLRDYDFSDALNSFYLGTI
;
A
#
# COMPACT_ATOMS: atom_id res chain seq x y z
N MET A 1 3.67 -17.12 -9.89
CA MET A 1 2.87 -16.12 -9.12
C MET A 1 3.75 -14.92 -8.81
N ILE A 2 3.21 -13.73 -9.03
CA ILE A 2 3.91 -12.51 -8.62
C ILE A 2 3.87 -12.41 -7.09
N SER A 3 4.97 -11.98 -6.50
CA SER A 3 5.10 -11.83 -5.05
C SER A 3 4.01 -10.93 -4.47
N PRO A 4 3.44 -11.26 -3.29
CA PRO A 4 2.48 -10.39 -2.62
C PRO A 4 2.98 -8.97 -2.40
N GLN A 5 4.26 -8.78 -2.11
CA GLN A 5 4.83 -7.45 -1.95
C GLN A 5 4.74 -6.63 -3.24
N PHE A 6 4.99 -7.24 -4.40
CA PHE A 6 4.88 -6.54 -5.68
C PHE A 6 3.44 -6.19 -6.01
N LYS A 7 2.50 -7.05 -5.66
CA LYS A 7 1.07 -6.77 -5.85
C LYS A 7 0.60 -5.59 -5.00
N ILE A 8 1.05 -5.51 -3.76
CA ILE A 8 0.76 -4.36 -2.89
C ILE A 8 1.41 -3.09 -3.42
N GLU A 9 2.65 -3.16 -3.88
CA GLU A 9 3.32 -2.01 -4.51
C GLU A 9 2.55 -1.51 -5.73
N ASP A 10 2.12 -2.42 -6.60
CA ASP A 10 1.35 -2.07 -7.80
C ASP A 10 -0.02 -1.47 -7.45
N ALA A 11 -0.69 -2.01 -6.45
CA ALA A 11 -1.97 -1.48 -5.98
C ALA A 11 -1.84 -0.06 -5.42
N LEU A 12 -0.83 0.17 -4.60
CA LEU A 12 -0.56 1.50 -4.04
C LEU A 12 -0.17 2.49 -5.15
N ALA A 13 0.63 2.06 -6.11
CA ALA A 13 0.96 2.89 -7.27
C ALA A 13 -0.29 3.27 -8.06
N SER A 14 -1.21 2.34 -8.26
CA SER A 14 -2.47 2.60 -8.95
C SER A 14 -3.35 3.60 -8.20
N LEU A 15 -3.33 3.59 -6.87
CA LEU A 15 -4.06 4.54 -6.05
C LEU A 15 -3.46 5.95 -6.11
N LEU A 16 -2.15 6.07 -6.26
CA LEU A 16 -1.46 7.37 -6.30
C LEU A 16 -1.36 7.96 -7.70
N THR A 17 -1.40 7.15 -8.73
CA THR A 17 -1.26 7.60 -10.13
C THR A 17 -2.26 8.69 -10.54
N PRO A 18 -3.53 8.70 -10.09
CA PRO A 18 -4.47 9.75 -10.43
C PRO A 18 -4.13 11.14 -9.88
N ILE A 19 -3.21 11.25 -8.93
CA ILE A 19 -2.80 12.55 -8.37
C ILE A 19 -2.08 13.36 -9.43
N SER A 20 -2.63 14.52 -9.76
CA SER A 20 -2.11 15.38 -10.82
C SER A 20 -0.68 15.84 -10.53
N GLY A 21 0.21 15.65 -11.52
CA GLY A 21 1.60 16.11 -11.45
C GLY A 21 2.53 15.25 -10.59
N LEU A 22 2.02 14.22 -9.93
CA LEU A 22 2.83 13.33 -9.09
C LEU A 22 3.46 12.22 -9.93
N ASN A 23 4.77 12.07 -9.82
CA ASN A 23 5.50 10.94 -10.41
C ASN A 23 5.55 9.80 -9.39
N VAL A 24 4.91 8.69 -9.71
CA VAL A 24 4.90 7.52 -8.85
C VAL A 24 6.02 6.57 -9.26
N VAL A 25 6.88 6.25 -8.31
CA VAL A 25 8.05 5.41 -8.55
C VAL A 25 8.00 4.21 -7.63
N ILE A 26 8.02 3.01 -8.20
CA ILE A 26 8.14 1.79 -7.41
C ILE A 26 9.62 1.48 -7.24
N SER A 27 10.06 1.45 -6.00
CA SER A 27 11.47 1.27 -5.66
C SER A 27 12.02 -0.03 -6.28
N ASN A 28 13.19 0.04 -6.87
CA ASN A 28 13.88 -1.06 -7.55
C ASN A 28 13.21 -1.58 -8.84
N ARG A 29 12.11 -0.99 -9.30
CA ARG A 29 11.44 -1.45 -10.51
C ARG A 29 11.29 -0.41 -11.61
N THR A 30 11.25 0.85 -11.27
CA THR A 30 10.99 1.90 -12.27
C THR A 30 11.78 3.17 -12.05
N GLY A 31 12.07 3.80 -13.08
CA GLY A 31 12.37 5.08 -13.62
C GLY A 31 13.02 6.16 -12.79
N ALA A 32 13.14 7.32 -13.42
CA ALA A 32 13.75 8.49 -12.84
C ALA A 32 12.88 9.15 -11.77
N ARG A 33 13.52 9.60 -10.71
CA ARG A 33 12.86 10.34 -9.63
C ARG A 33 12.84 11.83 -9.96
N LEU A 34 11.75 12.26 -10.56
CA LEU A 34 11.54 13.66 -10.92
C LEU A 34 10.57 14.31 -9.94
N PHE A 35 10.92 15.44 -9.39
CA PHE A 35 10.05 16.17 -8.46
C PHE A 35 8.76 16.65 -9.12
N PRO A 36 7.60 16.60 -8.44
CA PRO A 36 7.37 15.87 -7.20
C PRO A 36 7.25 14.37 -7.45
N TYR A 37 7.74 13.55 -6.54
CA TYR A 37 7.61 12.11 -6.68
C TYR A 37 7.25 11.42 -5.36
N ALA A 38 6.58 10.29 -5.48
CA ALA A 38 6.35 9.37 -4.37
C ALA A 38 7.02 8.04 -4.70
N THR A 39 7.84 7.55 -3.78
CA THR A 39 8.43 6.21 -3.89
C THR A 39 7.63 5.23 -3.06
N ILE A 40 7.41 4.05 -3.61
CA ILE A 40 6.70 2.96 -2.95
C ILE A 40 7.64 1.77 -2.84
N LYS A 41 7.76 1.24 -1.65
CA LYS A 41 8.55 0.03 -1.39
C LYS A 41 7.81 -0.84 -0.41
N ALA A 42 7.61 -2.10 -0.75
CA ALA A 42 7.01 -3.07 0.16
C ALA A 42 7.97 -4.23 0.43
N SER A 43 7.79 -4.84 1.58
CA SER A 43 8.53 -6.03 1.97
C SER A 43 7.62 -6.99 2.72
N ILE A 44 7.85 -8.28 2.53
CA ILE A 44 7.19 -9.32 3.32
C ILE A 44 7.98 -9.45 4.62
N GLY A 45 7.30 -9.23 5.75
CA GLY A 45 7.91 -9.36 7.05
C GLY A 45 7.97 -10.81 7.50
N ARG A 46 6.83 -11.37 7.86
CA ARG A 46 6.74 -12.72 8.42
C ARG A 46 5.38 -13.34 8.09
N GLN A 47 5.29 -14.64 8.28
CA GLN A 47 3.97 -15.26 8.32
C GLN A 47 3.24 -14.81 9.58
N TYR A 48 2.00 -14.43 9.40
CA TYR A 48 1.18 -13.91 10.48
C TYR A 48 0.49 -15.07 11.21
N ILE A 49 0.33 -14.92 12.52
CA ILE A 49 -0.35 -15.85 13.42
C ILE A 49 0.44 -17.14 13.66
N VAL A 50 0.58 -17.97 12.64
CA VAL A 50 1.20 -19.30 12.79
C VAL A 50 2.18 -19.52 11.65
N PRO A 51 3.37 -20.10 11.90
CA PRO A 51 4.26 -20.50 10.82
C PRO A 51 3.54 -21.40 9.80
N TYR A 52 3.81 -21.16 8.52
CA TYR A 52 3.22 -21.90 7.39
C TYR A 52 1.71 -21.72 7.21
N SER A 53 1.12 -20.68 7.81
CA SER A 53 -0.30 -20.39 7.66
C SER A 53 -0.69 -19.91 6.26
N GLY A 54 0.28 -19.41 5.48
CA GLY A 54 0.01 -18.75 4.20
C GLY A 54 -0.50 -17.31 4.35
N VAL A 55 -0.59 -16.80 5.57
CA VAL A 55 -0.96 -15.43 5.87
C VAL A 55 0.28 -14.64 6.21
N PHE A 56 0.51 -13.55 5.49
CA PHE A 56 1.74 -12.76 5.59
C PHE A 56 1.45 -11.34 6.01
N GLU A 57 2.41 -10.75 6.70
CA GLU A 57 2.46 -9.31 6.95
C GLU A 57 3.32 -8.65 5.88
N VAL A 58 2.72 -7.71 5.13
CA VAL A 58 3.43 -6.89 4.14
C VAL A 58 3.51 -5.48 4.68
N THR A 59 4.72 -4.97 4.81
CA THR A 59 4.97 -3.59 5.21
C THR A 59 5.32 -2.78 3.97
N ALA A 60 4.61 -1.68 3.76
CA ALA A 60 4.86 -0.78 2.64
C ALA A 60 5.25 0.60 3.15
N GLU A 61 6.22 1.22 2.52
CA GLU A 61 6.64 2.58 2.79
C GLU A 61 6.35 3.45 1.57
N ILE A 62 5.70 4.59 1.80
CA ILE A 62 5.48 5.62 0.79
C ILE A 62 6.23 6.86 1.25
N ASN A 63 7.19 7.31 0.45
CA ASN A 63 7.95 8.52 0.68
C ASN A 63 7.63 9.54 -0.40
N TYR A 64 7.04 10.66 0.01
CA TYR A 64 6.74 11.78 -0.87
C TYR A 64 7.83 12.84 -0.77
N SER A 65 8.33 13.29 -1.91
CA SER A 65 9.36 14.32 -2.00
C SER A 65 9.02 15.37 -3.04
N ASP A 66 9.34 16.61 -2.73
CA ASP A 66 9.25 17.71 -3.68
C ASP A 66 10.41 18.69 -3.49
N SER A 67 10.64 19.52 -4.49
CA SER A 67 11.72 20.49 -4.50
C SER A 67 11.48 21.60 -3.47
N ALA A 68 12.43 21.81 -2.58
CA ALA A 68 12.39 22.90 -1.61
C ALA A 68 12.62 24.28 -2.25
N THR A 69 13.11 24.33 -3.48
CA THR A 69 13.29 25.59 -4.23
C THR A 69 12.02 26.03 -4.94
N ARG A 70 11.11 25.11 -5.25
CA ARG A 70 9.87 25.36 -5.99
C ARG A 70 8.63 25.35 -5.11
N THR A 71 8.74 24.80 -3.90
CA THR A 71 7.59 24.54 -3.04
C THR A 71 7.91 25.00 -1.62
N THR A 72 6.96 25.66 -0.98
CA THR A 72 7.03 25.95 0.45
C THR A 72 6.56 24.74 1.25
N GLN A 73 6.91 24.69 2.53
CA GLN A 73 6.46 23.61 3.41
C GLN A 73 4.93 23.53 3.46
N ALA A 74 4.24 24.64 3.46
CA ALA A 74 2.77 24.64 3.50
C ALA A 74 2.16 23.99 2.27
N ILE A 75 2.68 24.31 1.08
CA ILE A 75 2.21 23.71 -0.17
C ILE A 75 2.58 22.22 -0.22
N PHE A 76 3.78 21.87 0.22
CA PHE A 76 4.22 20.49 0.31
C PHE A 76 3.30 19.66 1.21
N ASP A 77 2.97 20.17 2.40
CA ASP A 77 2.09 19.47 3.32
C ASP A 77 0.68 19.31 2.74
N ALA A 78 0.17 20.33 2.05
CA ALA A 78 -1.13 20.24 1.39
C ALA A 78 -1.15 19.13 0.33
N THR A 79 -0.11 19.03 -0.48
CA THR A 79 0.01 17.95 -1.49
C THR A 79 0.20 16.58 -0.84
N TYR A 80 0.91 16.52 0.26
CA TYR A 80 1.02 15.27 1.03
C TYR A 80 -0.36 14.77 1.50
N TYR A 81 -1.25 15.66 1.89
CA TYR A 81 -2.61 15.27 2.25
C TYR A 81 -3.43 14.76 1.06
N ASP A 82 -3.09 15.14 -0.17
CA ASP A 82 -3.68 14.50 -1.35
C ASP A 82 -3.26 13.04 -1.47
N VAL A 83 -2.00 12.73 -1.15
CA VAL A 83 -1.52 11.34 -1.07
C VAL A 83 -2.27 10.59 0.01
N PHE A 84 -2.40 11.17 1.19
CA PHE A 84 -3.16 10.57 2.29
C PHE A 84 -4.61 10.33 1.89
N ALA A 85 -5.27 11.30 1.27
CA ALA A 85 -6.65 11.19 0.84
C ALA A 85 -6.86 10.12 -0.25
N ALA A 86 -5.87 9.90 -1.10
CA ALA A 86 -5.92 8.82 -2.07
C ALA A 86 -6.01 7.43 -1.40
N LEU A 87 -5.46 7.30 -0.20
CA LEU A 87 -5.50 6.07 0.59
C LEU A 87 -6.73 6.00 1.49
N TYR A 88 -7.18 7.14 2.00
CA TYR A 88 -8.30 7.23 2.95
C TYR A 88 -9.27 8.33 2.50
N SER A 89 -10.28 8.01 1.75
CA SER A 89 -11.30 8.98 1.35
C SER A 89 -12.68 8.35 1.27
N ASN A 90 -13.71 9.15 1.52
CA ASN A 90 -15.11 8.86 1.21
C ASN A 90 -15.62 7.53 1.76
N ASN A 91 -15.40 7.25 3.02
CA ASN A 91 -15.84 6.02 3.68
C ASN A 91 -15.22 4.71 3.14
N ASN A 92 -14.38 4.80 2.11
CA ASN A 92 -13.63 3.65 1.63
C ASN A 92 -12.40 3.44 2.49
N THR A 93 -12.31 2.26 3.07
CA THR A 93 -11.13 1.89 3.85
C THR A 93 -9.93 1.63 2.95
N LEU A 94 -8.74 1.74 3.51
CA LEU A 94 -7.51 1.37 2.81
C LEU A 94 -7.58 -0.07 2.27
N VAL A 95 -8.13 -1.00 3.06
CA VAL A 95 -8.30 -2.39 2.64
C VAL A 95 -9.14 -2.50 1.37
N THR A 96 -10.29 -1.83 1.32
CA THR A 96 -11.17 -1.86 0.15
C THR A 96 -10.49 -1.30 -1.09
N LYS A 97 -9.81 -0.16 -0.95
CA LYS A 97 -9.10 0.46 -2.06
C LYS A 97 -7.97 -0.40 -2.60
N VAL A 98 -7.19 -1.01 -1.72
CA VAL A 98 -6.11 -1.90 -2.13
C VAL A 98 -6.67 -3.18 -2.75
N GLN A 99 -7.69 -3.77 -2.15
CA GLN A 99 -8.32 -4.99 -2.68
C GLN A 99 -8.91 -4.76 -4.08
N ASP A 100 -9.47 -3.60 -4.35
CA ASP A 100 -10.01 -3.26 -5.66
C ASP A 100 -8.94 -3.19 -6.77
N ASN A 101 -7.69 -3.03 -6.40
CA ASN A 101 -6.55 -2.93 -7.32
C ASN A 101 -5.64 -4.16 -7.29
N VAL A 102 -6.03 -5.22 -6.62
CA VAL A 102 -5.21 -6.44 -6.47
C VAL A 102 -5.99 -7.65 -6.94
N THR A 103 -5.33 -8.49 -7.73
CA THR A 103 -5.81 -9.82 -8.11
C THR A 103 -4.97 -10.90 -7.46
N ASP A 104 -5.55 -12.08 -7.25
CA ASP A 104 -4.86 -13.25 -6.69
C ASP A 104 -4.29 -13.06 -5.28
N LEU A 105 -4.81 -12.05 -4.56
CA LEU A 105 -4.36 -11.73 -3.22
C LEU A 105 -5.55 -11.23 -2.40
N LYS A 106 -5.81 -11.87 -1.28
CA LYS A 106 -6.79 -11.41 -0.29
C LYS A 106 -6.12 -10.51 0.72
N VAL A 107 -6.65 -9.31 0.87
CA VAL A 107 -6.21 -8.33 1.87
C VAL A 107 -7.20 -8.35 3.03
N PHE A 108 -6.75 -8.77 4.22
CA PHE A 108 -7.61 -8.84 5.41
C PHE A 108 -7.58 -7.55 6.22
N MET A 109 -6.40 -6.96 6.34
CA MET A 109 -6.19 -5.74 7.11
C MET A 109 -5.23 -4.83 6.37
N GLY A 110 -5.43 -3.53 6.54
CA GLY A 110 -4.50 -2.51 6.08
C GLY A 110 -4.65 -1.27 6.95
N ARG A 111 -3.52 -0.74 7.40
CA ARG A 111 -3.50 0.45 8.26
C ARG A 111 -2.20 1.22 8.09
N ILE A 112 -2.26 2.51 8.38
CA ILE A 112 -1.06 3.31 8.56
C ILE A 112 -0.53 3.05 9.97
N THR A 113 0.71 2.59 10.06
CA THR A 113 1.38 2.30 11.34
C THR A 113 2.19 3.47 11.84
N SER A 114 2.73 4.29 10.94
CA SER A 114 3.48 5.48 11.31
C SER A 114 3.51 6.50 10.19
N GLN A 115 3.72 7.75 10.57
CA GLN A 115 3.99 8.85 9.65
C GLN A 115 5.20 9.62 10.16
N THR A 116 6.06 10.05 9.26
CA THR A 116 7.16 10.95 9.61
C THR A 116 6.70 12.40 9.49
N PRO A 117 7.25 13.31 10.31
CA PRO A 117 7.01 14.74 10.09
C PRO A 117 7.68 15.19 8.79
N THR A 118 7.23 16.33 8.26
CA THR A 118 7.90 16.96 7.13
C THR A 118 9.31 17.37 7.52
N ILE A 119 10.28 16.89 6.77
CA ILE A 119 11.68 17.24 6.96
C ILE A 119 12.27 17.81 5.68
N ARG A 120 13.30 18.61 5.84
CA ARG A 120 14.13 19.06 4.73
C ARG A 120 15.30 18.11 4.62
N ALA A 121 15.22 17.15 3.67
CA ALA A 121 16.18 16.05 3.55
C ALA A 121 17.60 16.52 3.20
N ASP A 122 17.68 17.59 2.48
CA ASP A 122 18.89 18.40 2.29
C ASP A 122 18.43 19.82 1.94
N LYS A 123 19.31 20.66 1.43
CA LYS A 123 18.93 22.02 1.04
C LYS A 123 17.96 22.06 -0.17
N ARG A 124 17.64 20.92 -0.80
CA ARG A 124 16.97 20.85 -2.08
C ARG A 124 15.59 20.23 -2.05
N ALA A 125 15.27 19.47 -1.02
CA ALA A 125 14.05 18.66 -1.03
C ALA A 125 13.33 18.64 0.32
N TRP A 126 12.01 18.71 0.25
CA TRP A 126 11.13 18.34 1.34
C TRP A 126 10.84 16.85 1.24
N GLN A 127 10.74 16.18 2.37
CA GLN A 127 10.36 14.76 2.44
C GLN A 127 9.36 14.52 3.56
N ARG A 128 8.42 13.64 3.29
CA ARG A 128 7.50 13.11 4.27
C ARG A 128 7.08 11.71 3.86
N GLY A 129 7.03 10.81 4.84
CA GLY A 129 6.74 9.41 4.58
C GLY A 129 5.65 8.86 5.48
N LEU A 130 5.08 7.78 5.04
CA LEU A 130 4.16 6.98 5.84
C LEU A 130 4.46 5.51 5.64
N THR A 131 4.21 4.74 6.70
CA THR A 131 4.38 3.29 6.70
C THR A 131 3.02 2.65 6.86
N LEU A 132 2.76 1.68 5.98
CA LEU A 132 1.52 0.92 5.95
C LEU A 132 1.81 -0.54 6.31
N SER A 133 0.89 -1.18 6.99
CA SER A 133 0.96 -2.62 7.25
C SER A 133 -0.28 -3.29 6.70
N PHE A 134 -0.08 -4.38 5.96
CA PHE A 134 -1.15 -5.19 5.41
C PHE A 134 -1.00 -6.63 5.86
N ILE A 135 -2.13 -7.28 6.09
CA ILE A 135 -2.19 -8.72 6.34
C ILE A 135 -2.88 -9.34 5.15
N VAL A 136 -2.19 -10.23 4.46
CA VAL A 136 -2.58 -10.76 3.16
C VAL A 136 -2.38 -12.26 3.09
N THR A 137 -3.14 -12.90 2.20
CA THR A 137 -2.89 -14.29 1.79
C THR A 137 -3.01 -14.40 0.27
N PRO A 138 -2.11 -15.13 -0.41
CA PRO A 138 -2.30 -15.44 -1.81
C PRO A 138 -3.57 -16.26 -2.03
N ASP A 139 -4.36 -15.87 -3.01
CA ASP A 139 -5.59 -16.59 -3.36
C ASP A 139 -5.87 -16.40 -4.86
N ALA A 140 -5.87 -17.51 -5.60
CA ALA A 140 -6.12 -17.48 -7.04
C ALA A 140 -7.54 -17.01 -7.40
N ASN A 141 -8.46 -17.02 -6.43
CA ASN A 141 -9.83 -16.59 -6.61
C ASN A 141 -10.12 -15.22 -5.96
N ALA A 142 -9.08 -14.42 -5.71
CA ALA A 142 -9.22 -13.16 -5.00
C ALA A 142 -10.22 -12.21 -5.65
N ASP A 143 -10.36 -12.23 -6.98
CA ASP A 143 -11.33 -11.41 -7.69
C ASP A 143 -12.77 -11.79 -7.33
N GLY A 144 -13.01 -13.05 -6.99
CA GLY A 144 -14.30 -13.54 -6.52
C GLY A 144 -14.47 -13.47 -5.01
N LEU A 145 -13.50 -12.97 -4.29
CA LEU A 145 -13.52 -12.98 -2.81
C LEU A 145 -14.52 -12.01 -2.20
N ARG A 146 -15.08 -11.10 -2.98
CA ARG A 146 -16.22 -10.31 -2.53
C ARG A 146 -17.41 -11.19 -2.18
N ASP A 147 -17.52 -12.31 -2.88
CA ASP A 147 -18.56 -13.30 -2.67
C ASP A 147 -18.06 -14.48 -1.82
N TYR A 148 -16.85 -14.38 -1.26
CA TYR A 148 -16.27 -15.44 -0.46
C TYR A 148 -17.05 -15.59 0.84
N ASP A 149 -17.66 -16.75 0.98
CA ASP A 149 -18.42 -17.08 2.17
C ASP A 149 -17.49 -17.72 3.21
N PHE A 150 -17.22 -16.98 4.26
CA PHE A 150 -16.44 -17.48 5.38
C PHE A 150 -17.06 -18.71 6.03
N SER A 151 -18.37 -18.89 5.91
CA SER A 151 -19.03 -20.09 6.43
C SER A 151 -18.57 -21.33 5.69
N ASP A 152 -18.33 -21.25 4.38
CA ASP A 152 -17.77 -22.36 3.61
C ASP A 152 -16.34 -22.68 4.04
N ALA A 153 -15.53 -21.67 4.30
CA ALA A 153 -14.18 -21.87 4.82
C ALA A 153 -14.20 -22.53 6.21
N LEU A 154 -15.08 -22.10 7.07
CA LEU A 154 -15.26 -22.71 8.40
C LEU A 154 -15.79 -24.13 8.29
N ASN A 155 -16.77 -24.37 7.44
CA ASN A 155 -17.30 -25.71 7.19
C ASN A 155 -16.23 -26.65 6.62
N SER A 156 -15.42 -26.16 5.69
CA SER A 156 -14.29 -26.91 5.17
C SER A 156 -13.27 -27.25 6.26
N PHE A 157 -13.05 -26.33 7.19
CA PHE A 157 -12.13 -26.51 8.29
C PHE A 157 -12.64 -27.50 9.35
N TYR A 158 -13.93 -27.40 9.71
CA TYR A 158 -14.52 -28.19 10.79
C TYR A 158 -15.16 -29.51 10.33
N LEU A 159 -15.67 -29.58 9.12
CA LEU A 159 -16.46 -30.70 8.63
C LEU A 159 -15.80 -31.41 7.45
N GLY A 160 -15.11 -30.70 6.58
CA GLY A 160 -14.50 -31.27 5.39
C GLY A 160 -13.26 -32.12 5.63
N THR A 161 -12.76 -32.09 6.84
CA THR A 161 -11.59 -32.87 7.25
C THR A 161 -11.99 -34.21 7.89
N ILE A 162 -13.23 -34.46 8.00
CA ILE A 162 -13.76 -35.70 8.59
C ILE A 162 -13.79 -36.83 7.56
#